data_d9522670c29cb2887fe5b8422028d951
#
_entry.id   d9522670c29cb2887fe5b8422028d951
#
_cell.length_a   1.000
_cell.length_b   1.000
_cell.length_c   1.000
_cell.angle_alpha   90.00
_cell.angle_beta   90.00
_cell.angle_gamma   90.00
#
_symmetry.space_group_name_H-M   'P 1'
#
loop_
_entity.id
_entity.type
_entity.pdbx_description
1 polymer ?
#
loop_
_entity_poly.entity_id
_entity_poly.type
_entity_poly.pdbx_seq_one_letter_code
_entity_poly.pdbx_strand_id
1 'polypeptide(L)'
;MEAWLLLPLALLLPIVIVLLAQRSAAKNGSRIPPGPFSLPLLGSLLWLRHSSANMEPLLRRLMAQHGPVVSLRVGSRLSIFVADRRVAHAALVERGAALADRPAVTRGLFGETGHTVARACYGPAWRLLRRNLVSETLHPSRVRLFAPARAWVRRVLADKLRPESGSGPGVEVAPRGVLVMEAFRYAMFCLLVLMCFGERLDEAAVRAVGAAQRDWLLYVARKTSVFAFWPAVTKHLFRGRLKMGLALRRRQRELFMPLIDARRERKKQINRGAGVVLPMAETTFEHSYVDTLLDIKLPEEGGRALTDDEMVILCSEFLIAGTDTTSTGLQWIMAELVKNPAIQEKLYKEIGATTGGDQEEVSEEDIHKMPYLIAVVLEGLRRHPPAHFVVPHKAMEDMEIDGYLIPKGATVNFMVAEMGRDEREWEKPMEFVPERFLPGGDGEGVDVAGSREIRMMPFGVGRRICAGLGVAMLHLEYFVANLVREFEWQEVPGDEVDFAEKPEFTVVMAKPLCVRLVPRSRS
;
A
#
# COMPACT_ATOMS: atom_id res chain seq x y z
N MET A 1 -4.41 -5.50 60.38
CA MET A 1 -4.99 -4.26 59.78
C MET A 1 -4.05 -3.60 58.74
N GLU A 2 -2.89 -4.14 58.44
CA GLU A 2 -1.90 -3.44 57.60
C GLU A 2 -1.83 -3.89 56.12
N ALA A 3 -2.30 -5.09 55.82
CA ALA A 3 -2.23 -5.63 54.45
C ALA A 3 -3.10 -4.85 53.43
N TRP A 4 -4.20 -4.23 53.86
CA TRP A 4 -5.12 -3.48 53.02
C TRP A 4 -4.56 -2.10 52.60
N LEU A 5 -3.61 -1.55 53.33
CA LEU A 5 -2.93 -0.30 52.99
C LEU A 5 -1.74 -0.52 52.04
N LEU A 6 -1.16 -1.70 52.03
CA LEU A 6 -0.01 -2.03 51.16
C LEU A 6 -0.45 -2.19 49.68
N LEU A 7 -1.66 -2.64 49.45
CA LEU A 7 -2.16 -2.85 48.09
C LEU A 7 -2.34 -1.53 47.31
N PRO A 8 -3.01 -0.49 47.85
CA PRO A 8 -3.09 0.80 47.16
C PRO A 8 -1.73 1.51 47.09
N LEU A 9 -0.84 1.33 48.08
CA LEU A 9 0.50 1.89 48.03
C LEU A 9 1.37 1.24 46.95
N ALA A 10 1.27 -0.08 46.77
CA ALA A 10 1.96 -0.82 45.71
C ALA A 10 1.43 -0.46 44.30
N LEU A 11 0.18 -0.03 44.17
CA LEU A 11 -0.40 0.48 42.92
C LEU A 11 -0.07 1.95 42.69
N LEU A 12 0.04 2.78 43.73
CA LEU A 12 0.36 4.21 43.62
C LEU A 12 1.84 4.48 43.41
N LEU A 13 2.73 3.68 44.01
CA LEU A 13 4.17 3.88 43.90
C LEU A 13 4.71 3.86 42.47
N PRO A 14 4.38 2.89 41.59
CA PRO A 14 4.79 2.94 40.19
C PRO A 14 4.17 4.13 39.42
N ILE A 15 2.97 4.58 39.78
CA ILE A 15 2.37 5.77 39.20
C ILE A 15 3.15 7.03 39.59
N VAL A 16 3.49 7.18 40.83
CA VAL A 16 4.29 8.31 41.33
C VAL A 16 5.70 8.29 40.72
N ILE A 17 6.37 7.14 40.65
CA ILE A 17 7.68 7.00 40.00
C ILE A 17 7.64 7.42 38.55
N VAL A 18 6.61 7.00 37.80
CA VAL A 18 6.43 7.40 36.38
C VAL A 18 6.15 8.90 36.24
N LEU A 19 5.34 9.46 37.13
CA LEU A 19 5.07 10.91 37.14
C LEU A 19 6.34 11.72 37.47
N LEU A 20 7.15 11.26 38.42
CA LEU A 20 8.43 11.88 38.75
C LEU A 20 9.46 11.73 37.62
N ALA A 21 9.52 10.56 36.94
CA ALA A 21 10.36 10.33 35.78
C ALA A 21 9.96 11.22 34.61
N GLN A 22 8.65 11.42 34.37
CA GLN A 22 8.13 12.33 33.32
C GLN A 22 8.46 13.79 33.63
N ARG A 23 8.36 14.21 34.91
CA ARG A 23 8.79 15.55 35.34
C ARG A 23 10.30 15.77 35.27
N SER A 24 11.09 14.73 35.53
CA SER A 24 12.54 14.79 35.42
C SER A 24 13.02 14.88 33.97
N ALA A 25 12.37 14.15 33.05
CA ALA A 25 12.62 14.25 31.61
C ALA A 25 12.28 15.64 31.05
N ALA A 26 11.21 16.27 31.55
CA ALA A 26 10.83 17.62 31.18
C ALA A 26 11.83 18.70 31.65
N LYS A 27 12.63 18.42 32.70
CA LYS A 27 13.67 19.34 33.19
C LYS A 27 14.96 19.32 32.36
N ASN A 28 15.21 18.26 31.59
CA ASN A 28 16.45 18.12 30.80
C ASN A 28 16.40 18.75 29.39
N GLY A 29 15.49 19.68 29.11
CA GLY A 29 15.48 20.45 27.86
C GLY A 29 14.99 19.70 26.61
N SER A 30 15.02 18.38 26.60
CA SER A 30 14.57 17.55 25.47
C SER A 30 13.07 17.25 25.59
N ARG A 31 12.24 17.90 24.78
CA ARG A 31 10.79 17.72 24.83
C ARG A 31 10.36 16.57 23.92
N ILE A 32 9.87 15.48 24.50
CA ILE A 32 9.10 14.47 23.73
C ILE A 32 7.86 15.19 23.13
N PRO A 33 7.44 14.86 21.90
CA PRO A 33 6.24 15.45 21.32
C PRO A 33 5.04 15.37 22.26
N PRO A 34 4.19 16.43 22.33
CA PRO A 34 3.06 16.47 23.25
C PRO A 34 2.04 15.37 22.92
N GLY A 35 1.24 15.02 23.92
CA GLY A 35 0.19 14.01 23.74
C GLY A 35 -0.70 13.91 24.96
N PRO A 36 -1.78 13.14 24.90
CA PRO A 36 -2.70 13.00 26.02
C PRO A 36 -1.99 12.31 27.19
N PHE A 37 -2.41 12.70 28.38
CA PHE A 37 -1.97 12.02 29.60
C PHE A 37 -2.34 10.54 29.54
N SER A 38 -1.36 9.67 29.66
CA SER A 38 -1.57 8.23 29.64
C SER A 38 -1.05 7.59 30.93
N LEU A 39 -1.94 6.93 31.66
CA LEU A 39 -1.52 6.08 32.76
C LEU A 39 -0.76 4.86 32.21
N PRO A 40 0.39 4.50 32.81
CA PRO A 40 1.08 3.27 32.48
C PRO A 40 0.12 2.08 32.64
N LEU A 41 0.10 1.14 31.68
CA LEU A 41 -0.76 -0.04 31.61
C LEU A 41 -2.24 0.25 31.28
N LEU A 42 -2.91 1.20 31.95
CA LEU A 42 -4.33 1.51 31.75
C LEU A 42 -4.58 2.33 30.48
N GLY A 43 -3.71 3.28 30.14
CA GLY A 43 -3.81 4.06 28.92
C GLY A 43 -3.81 3.19 27.67
N SER A 44 -3.08 2.07 27.71
CA SER A 44 -3.01 1.10 26.61
C SER A 44 -4.31 0.33 26.38
N LEU A 45 -5.06 0.01 27.44
CA LEU A 45 -6.32 -0.72 27.36
C LEU A 45 -7.41 0.13 26.73
N LEU A 46 -7.41 1.44 26.97
CA LEU A 46 -8.33 2.38 26.30
C LEU A 46 -8.11 2.42 24.79
N TRP A 47 -6.86 2.30 24.33
CA TRP A 47 -6.51 2.28 22.90
C TRP A 47 -6.90 0.98 22.19
N LEU A 48 -6.94 -0.15 22.90
CA LEU A 48 -7.43 -1.41 22.35
C LEU A 48 -8.92 -1.37 21.96
N ARG A 49 -9.68 -0.44 22.51
CA ARG A 49 -11.09 -0.21 22.16
C ARG A 49 -11.27 0.61 20.88
N HIS A 50 -10.25 1.37 20.49
CA HIS A 50 -10.28 2.10 19.22
C HIS A 50 -9.85 1.18 18.08
N SER A 51 -10.75 0.92 17.14
CA SER A 51 -10.40 0.28 15.88
C SER A 51 -9.51 1.22 15.05
N SER A 52 -8.78 0.69 14.08
CA SER A 52 -8.00 1.50 13.13
C SER A 52 -8.86 2.59 12.47
N ALA A 53 -10.15 2.36 12.27
CA ALA A 53 -11.11 3.33 11.74
C ALA A 53 -11.29 4.58 12.60
N ASN A 54 -11.08 4.48 13.93
CA ASN A 54 -11.25 5.60 14.84
C ASN A 54 -9.94 6.32 15.21
N MET A 55 -8.82 5.84 14.71
CA MET A 55 -7.50 6.39 15.04
C MET A 55 -7.29 7.75 14.39
N GLU A 56 -7.61 7.89 13.13
CA GLU A 56 -7.37 9.12 12.37
C GLU A 56 -8.18 10.33 12.89
N PRO A 57 -9.51 10.24 13.12
CA PRO A 57 -10.24 11.34 13.72
C PRO A 57 -9.73 11.76 15.10
N LEU A 58 -9.24 10.80 15.88
CA LEU A 58 -8.63 11.08 17.16
C LEU A 58 -7.31 11.83 17.02
N LEU A 59 -6.43 11.38 16.10
CA LEU A 59 -5.15 12.06 15.83
C LEU A 59 -5.38 13.49 15.35
N ARG A 60 -6.34 13.72 14.46
CA ARG A 60 -6.72 15.08 14.02
C ARG A 60 -7.13 15.98 15.20
N ARG A 61 -7.94 15.46 16.14
CA ARG A 61 -8.31 16.21 17.36
C ARG A 61 -7.09 16.53 18.24
N LEU A 62 -6.18 15.56 18.42
CA LEU A 62 -4.96 15.78 19.20
C LEU A 62 -4.04 16.79 18.53
N MET A 63 -3.91 16.73 17.22
CA MET A 63 -3.10 17.68 16.44
C MET A 63 -3.69 19.09 16.44
N ALA A 64 -5.00 19.22 16.44
CA ALA A 64 -5.66 20.52 16.61
C ALA A 64 -5.36 21.16 17.99
N GLN A 65 -5.12 20.35 19.03
CA GLN A 65 -4.83 20.82 20.38
C GLN A 65 -3.32 21.03 20.64
N HIS A 66 -2.47 20.21 20.04
CA HIS A 66 -1.05 20.09 20.43
C HIS A 66 -0.08 20.43 19.29
N GLY A 67 -0.57 20.67 18.08
CA GLY A 67 0.26 20.87 16.89
C GLY A 67 0.44 19.60 16.07
N PRO A 68 1.13 19.68 14.91
CA PRO A 68 1.15 18.64 13.89
C PRO A 68 2.04 17.43 14.24
N VAL A 69 2.72 17.45 15.38
CA VAL A 69 3.54 16.34 15.88
C VAL A 69 3.06 15.95 17.26
N VAL A 70 2.47 14.76 17.38
CA VAL A 70 1.89 14.27 18.64
C VAL A 70 2.42 12.90 19.01
N SER A 71 2.43 12.60 20.30
CA SER A 71 2.85 11.30 20.80
C SER A 71 1.73 10.58 21.56
N LEU A 72 1.68 9.26 21.39
CA LEU A 72 0.79 8.36 22.09
C LEU A 72 1.58 7.20 22.70
N ARG A 73 1.29 6.84 23.94
CA ARG A 73 1.83 5.60 24.51
C ARG A 73 0.85 4.46 24.31
N VAL A 74 1.28 3.46 23.56
CA VAL A 74 0.53 2.24 23.30
C VAL A 74 1.25 1.09 24.01
N GLY A 75 0.80 0.75 25.18
CA GLY A 75 1.54 -0.13 26.09
C GLY A 75 2.81 0.53 26.61
N SER A 76 3.92 -0.19 26.53
CA SER A 76 5.25 0.33 26.83
C SER A 76 5.88 1.11 25.67
N ARG A 77 5.22 1.14 24.50
CA ARG A 77 5.78 1.72 23.28
C ARG A 77 5.31 3.15 23.09
N LEU A 78 6.27 4.04 22.82
CA LEU A 78 5.99 5.41 22.38
C LEU A 78 5.75 5.38 20.87
N SER A 79 4.59 5.90 20.45
CA SER A 79 4.23 6.09 19.04
C SER A 79 4.10 7.58 18.78
N ILE A 80 4.85 8.10 17.83
CA ILE A 80 4.87 9.49 17.41
C ILE A 80 4.17 9.58 16.06
N PHE A 81 3.30 10.56 15.88
CA PHE A 81 2.56 10.80 14.66
C PHE A 81 2.92 12.19 14.15
N VAL A 82 3.29 12.24 12.87
CA VAL A 82 3.78 13.45 12.19
C VAL A 82 2.87 13.76 11.02
N ALA A 83 2.25 14.93 11.02
CA ALA A 83 1.45 15.48 9.92
C ALA A 83 2.14 16.67 9.24
N ASP A 84 3.25 17.15 9.78
CA ASP A 84 4.02 18.24 9.19
C ASP A 84 5.02 17.72 8.16
N ARG A 85 4.98 18.32 6.96
CA ARG A 85 5.82 17.94 5.82
C ARG A 85 7.31 18.23 6.03
N ARG A 86 7.67 19.32 6.74
CA ARG A 86 9.06 19.71 6.99
C ARG A 86 9.69 18.75 8.00
N VAL A 87 8.95 18.45 9.06
CA VAL A 87 9.34 17.45 10.05
C VAL A 87 9.48 16.07 9.41
N ALA A 88 8.56 15.71 8.50
CA ALA A 88 8.65 14.46 7.75
C ALA A 88 9.88 14.42 6.84
N HIS A 89 10.23 15.50 6.16
CA HIS A 89 11.42 15.59 5.31
C HIS A 89 12.70 15.46 6.16
N ALA A 90 12.83 16.24 7.23
CA ALA A 90 13.97 16.15 8.15
C ALA A 90 14.13 14.72 8.71
N ALA A 91 13.02 14.05 9.03
CA ALA A 91 13.02 12.70 9.57
C ALA A 91 13.37 11.62 8.54
N LEU A 92 12.75 11.65 7.36
CA LEU A 92 12.81 10.57 6.37
C LEU A 92 13.92 10.73 5.34
N VAL A 93 14.32 11.97 5.04
CA VAL A 93 15.37 12.28 4.05
C VAL A 93 16.67 12.60 4.76
N GLU A 94 16.72 13.68 5.54
CA GLU A 94 17.96 14.16 6.16
C GLU A 94 18.48 13.15 7.20
N ARG A 95 17.61 12.61 8.05
CA ARG A 95 17.93 11.60 9.08
C ARG A 95 17.43 10.20 8.73
N GLY A 96 17.16 9.95 7.46
CA GLY A 96 16.50 8.74 6.98
C GLY A 96 17.17 7.42 7.37
N ALA A 97 18.48 7.40 7.66
CA ALA A 97 19.15 6.20 8.14
C ALA A 97 18.68 5.81 9.54
N ALA A 98 18.59 6.77 10.47
CA ALA A 98 18.19 6.56 11.85
C ALA A 98 16.71 6.14 12.00
N LEU A 99 15.87 6.42 11.00
CA LEU A 99 14.46 6.02 10.96
C LEU A 99 14.17 4.89 9.95
N ALA A 100 15.18 4.25 9.38
CA ALA A 100 14.95 3.21 8.39
C ALA A 100 14.51 1.86 8.97
N ASP A 101 14.52 1.65 10.27
CA ASP A 101 14.11 0.38 10.89
C ASP A 101 12.58 0.24 10.99
N ARG A 102 12.13 -0.98 11.30
CA ARG A 102 10.70 -1.32 11.45
C ARG A 102 10.42 -1.87 12.85
N PRO A 103 9.26 -1.55 13.44
CA PRO A 103 8.85 -2.16 14.70
C PRO A 103 8.66 -3.67 14.53
N ALA A 104 9.27 -4.46 15.40
CA ALA A 104 9.15 -5.93 15.38
C ALA A 104 7.86 -6.40 16.07
N VAL A 105 6.69 -6.06 15.53
CA VAL A 105 5.39 -6.29 16.18
C VAL A 105 4.96 -7.75 16.13
N THR A 106 5.17 -8.43 15.00
CA THR A 106 4.69 -9.81 14.77
C THR A 106 5.80 -10.76 14.36
N ARG A 107 7.07 -10.36 14.50
CA ARG A 107 8.21 -11.20 14.08
C ARG A 107 8.17 -12.55 14.81
N GLY A 108 8.28 -13.64 14.06
CA GLY A 108 8.31 -15.01 14.58
C GLY A 108 6.95 -15.61 14.93
N LEU A 109 5.84 -14.86 14.79
CA LEU A 109 4.51 -15.39 15.17
C LEU A 109 3.86 -16.29 14.13
N PHE A 110 4.13 -16.04 12.84
CA PHE A 110 3.48 -16.73 11.73
C PHE A 110 4.50 -17.36 10.77
N GLY A 111 5.59 -17.90 11.31
CA GLY A 111 6.69 -18.45 10.50
C GLY A 111 7.56 -17.36 9.82
N GLU A 112 7.39 -16.10 10.20
CA GLU A 112 8.14 -15.00 9.61
C GLU A 112 9.59 -15.02 10.13
N THR A 113 10.55 -15.31 9.24
CA THR A 113 11.99 -15.30 9.53
C THR A 113 12.58 -13.89 9.66
N GLY A 114 11.82 -12.89 9.25
CA GLY A 114 12.27 -11.49 9.19
C GLY A 114 12.78 -11.06 7.81
N HIS A 115 12.83 -11.95 6.82
CA HIS A 115 13.25 -11.66 5.46
C HIS A 115 12.04 -11.19 4.61
N THR A 116 11.70 -9.91 4.73
CA THR A 116 10.64 -9.24 3.96
C THR A 116 11.13 -7.87 3.49
N VAL A 117 10.54 -7.32 2.43
CA VAL A 117 10.90 -5.99 1.94
C VAL A 117 10.20 -4.89 2.74
N ALA A 118 8.94 -5.08 3.11
CA ALA A 118 8.18 -4.04 3.82
C ALA A 118 8.50 -3.95 5.32
N ARG A 119 8.68 -5.11 6.00
CA ARG A 119 8.71 -5.18 7.48
C ARG A 119 10.02 -5.64 8.09
N ALA A 120 11.01 -6.07 7.31
CA ALA A 120 12.31 -6.45 7.83
C ALA A 120 13.02 -5.29 8.51
N CYS A 121 13.88 -5.58 9.50
CA CYS A 121 14.81 -4.62 10.05
C CYS A 121 15.72 -4.04 8.97
N TYR A 122 16.14 -2.81 9.18
CA TYR A 122 17.11 -2.18 8.30
C TYR A 122 18.49 -2.82 8.50
N GLY A 123 18.95 -3.52 7.47
CA GLY A 123 20.21 -4.27 7.52
C GLY A 123 20.61 -4.83 6.16
N PRO A 124 21.71 -5.58 6.06
CA PRO A 124 22.21 -6.10 4.80
C PRO A 124 21.24 -7.04 4.09
N ALA A 125 20.57 -7.94 4.79
CA ALA A 125 19.55 -8.82 4.22
C ALA A 125 18.41 -8.03 3.58
N TRP A 126 17.90 -6.99 4.28
CA TRP A 126 16.90 -6.11 3.70
C TRP A 126 17.40 -5.36 2.45
N ARG A 127 18.64 -4.84 2.48
CA ARG A 127 19.23 -4.15 1.32
C ARG A 127 19.36 -5.08 0.12
N LEU A 128 19.72 -6.32 0.35
CA LEU A 128 19.82 -7.35 -0.69
C LEU A 128 18.45 -7.63 -1.32
N LEU A 129 17.42 -7.93 -0.52
CA LEU A 129 16.07 -8.20 -0.98
C LEU A 129 15.46 -6.99 -1.70
N ARG A 130 15.65 -5.80 -1.14
CA ARG A 130 15.19 -4.54 -1.74
C ARG A 130 15.86 -4.28 -3.09
N ARG A 131 17.17 -4.43 -3.18
CA ARG A 131 17.93 -4.26 -4.41
C ARG A 131 17.49 -5.28 -5.48
N ASN A 132 17.36 -6.55 -5.09
CA ASN A 132 16.87 -7.59 -6.01
C ASN A 132 15.50 -7.21 -6.58
N LEU A 133 14.53 -6.87 -5.73
CA LEU A 133 13.19 -6.49 -6.18
C LEU A 133 13.22 -5.29 -7.14
N VAL A 134 13.96 -4.24 -6.80
CA VAL A 134 14.00 -3.00 -7.61
C VAL A 134 14.77 -3.19 -8.91
N SER A 135 15.97 -3.83 -8.88
CA SER A 135 16.82 -3.95 -10.06
C SER A 135 16.38 -5.07 -11.00
N GLU A 136 15.95 -6.20 -10.44
CA GLU A 136 15.70 -7.40 -11.26
C GLU A 136 14.23 -7.58 -11.64
N THR A 137 13.29 -6.94 -10.93
CA THR A 137 11.86 -7.11 -11.21
C THR A 137 11.17 -5.81 -11.58
N LEU A 138 11.39 -4.73 -10.82
CA LEU A 138 10.67 -3.47 -10.97
C LEU A 138 11.46 -2.39 -11.74
N HIS A 139 12.63 -2.72 -12.26
CA HIS A 139 13.38 -1.82 -13.15
C HIS A 139 12.61 -1.59 -14.45
N PRO A 140 12.57 -0.36 -15.01
CA PRO A 140 11.80 -0.07 -16.22
C PRO A 140 12.04 -1.05 -17.39
N SER A 141 13.29 -1.47 -17.61
CA SER A 141 13.62 -2.46 -18.65
C SER A 141 12.98 -3.83 -18.42
N ARG A 142 12.81 -4.24 -17.15
CA ARG A 142 12.15 -5.50 -16.78
C ARG A 142 10.64 -5.38 -16.86
N VAL A 143 10.09 -4.24 -16.41
CA VAL A 143 8.66 -3.94 -16.47
C VAL A 143 8.15 -3.91 -17.91
N ARG A 144 8.94 -3.42 -18.87
CA ARG A 144 8.60 -3.44 -20.30
C ARG A 144 8.36 -4.84 -20.85
N LEU A 145 9.04 -5.87 -20.32
CA LEU A 145 8.84 -7.26 -20.73
C LEU A 145 7.39 -7.73 -20.48
N PHE A 146 6.66 -7.08 -19.57
CA PHE A 146 5.28 -7.39 -19.23
C PHE A 146 4.25 -6.52 -19.99
N ALA A 147 4.66 -5.74 -21.01
CA ALA A 147 3.72 -4.97 -21.83
C ALA A 147 2.62 -5.87 -22.47
N PRO A 148 2.93 -7.05 -23.04
CA PRO A 148 1.88 -7.95 -23.55
C PRO A 148 0.93 -8.46 -22.45
N ALA A 149 1.44 -8.60 -21.21
CA ALA A 149 0.60 -8.98 -20.07
C ALA A 149 -0.38 -7.86 -19.70
N ARG A 150 0.07 -6.60 -19.71
CA ARG A 150 -0.81 -5.43 -19.47
C ARG A 150 -1.89 -5.32 -20.54
N ALA A 151 -1.53 -5.49 -21.81
CA ALA A 151 -2.49 -5.51 -22.91
C ALA A 151 -3.54 -6.63 -22.76
N TRP A 152 -3.11 -7.82 -22.37
CA TRP A 152 -4.03 -8.92 -22.06
C TRP A 152 -4.94 -8.58 -20.88
N VAL A 153 -4.38 -8.08 -19.76
CA VAL A 153 -5.15 -7.73 -18.55
C VAL A 153 -6.13 -6.59 -18.84
N ARG A 154 -5.78 -5.62 -19.70
CA ARG A 154 -6.70 -4.58 -20.15
C ARG A 154 -7.94 -5.19 -20.80
N ARG A 155 -7.78 -6.16 -21.71
CA ARG A 155 -8.91 -6.86 -22.35
C ARG A 155 -9.76 -7.60 -21.30
N VAL A 156 -9.13 -8.35 -20.39
CA VAL A 156 -9.82 -9.02 -19.29
C VAL A 156 -10.62 -8.03 -18.44
N LEU A 157 -10.06 -6.86 -18.16
CA LEU A 157 -10.74 -5.82 -17.39
C LEU A 157 -11.92 -5.24 -18.16
N ALA A 158 -11.74 -4.90 -19.42
CA ALA A 158 -12.81 -4.39 -20.29
C ALA A 158 -13.96 -5.38 -20.39
N ASP A 159 -13.66 -6.67 -20.58
CA ASP A 159 -14.70 -7.72 -20.68
C ASP A 159 -15.48 -7.89 -19.37
N LYS A 160 -14.81 -7.78 -18.21
CA LYS A 160 -15.48 -7.83 -16.89
C LYS A 160 -16.31 -6.58 -16.57
N LEU A 161 -16.01 -5.46 -17.21
CA LEU A 161 -16.72 -4.20 -17.04
C LEU A 161 -17.88 -4.04 -18.03
N ARG A 162 -17.88 -4.77 -19.15
CA ARG A 162 -19.00 -4.72 -20.08
C ARG A 162 -20.27 -5.26 -19.40
N PRO A 163 -21.38 -4.51 -19.43
CA PRO A 163 -22.64 -5.00 -18.92
C PRO A 163 -22.99 -6.32 -19.63
N GLU A 164 -23.41 -7.34 -18.89
CA GLU A 164 -24.00 -8.53 -19.49
C GLU A 164 -25.16 -8.07 -20.38
N SER A 165 -25.02 -8.28 -21.67
CA SER A 165 -26.07 -7.98 -22.63
C SER A 165 -27.27 -8.87 -22.28
N GLY A 166 -28.25 -8.32 -21.58
CA GLY A 166 -29.51 -8.99 -21.28
C GLY A 166 -30.16 -9.42 -22.59
N SER A 167 -30.12 -10.71 -22.83
CA SER A 167 -30.56 -11.34 -24.05
C SER A 167 -32.07 -11.21 -24.19
N GLY A 168 -32.50 -10.43 -25.18
CA GLY A 168 -33.88 -10.44 -25.67
C GLY A 168 -34.27 -9.11 -26.33
N PRO A 169 -34.73 -9.12 -27.61
CA PRO A 169 -35.26 -7.92 -28.21
C PRO A 169 -36.60 -7.57 -27.52
N GLY A 170 -36.63 -6.46 -26.79
CA GLY A 170 -37.84 -5.91 -26.18
C GLY A 170 -37.89 -5.79 -24.66
N VAL A 171 -36.84 -6.13 -23.94
CA VAL A 171 -36.75 -5.85 -22.49
C VAL A 171 -35.87 -4.62 -22.29
N GLU A 172 -36.46 -3.47 -22.03
CA GLU A 172 -35.77 -2.33 -21.38
C GLU A 172 -35.37 -2.75 -19.97
N VAL A 173 -34.23 -3.42 -19.86
CA VAL A 173 -33.57 -3.61 -18.55
C VAL A 173 -33.01 -2.25 -18.20
N ALA A 174 -33.58 -1.60 -17.18
CA ALA A 174 -32.97 -0.43 -16.56
C ALA A 174 -31.49 -0.73 -16.33
N PRO A 175 -30.55 0.11 -16.79
CA PRO A 175 -29.13 -0.19 -16.73
C PRO A 175 -28.72 -0.31 -15.25
N ARG A 176 -28.57 -1.54 -14.76
CA ARG A 176 -27.98 -1.79 -13.47
C ARG A 176 -26.54 -1.32 -13.53
N GLY A 177 -26.13 -0.46 -12.60
CA GLY A 177 -24.75 -0.01 -12.53
C GLY A 177 -23.77 -1.16 -12.34
N VAL A 178 -22.53 -0.98 -12.74
CA VAL A 178 -21.44 -1.94 -12.63
C VAL A 178 -20.61 -1.60 -11.40
N LEU A 179 -20.42 -2.56 -10.48
CA LEU A 179 -19.50 -2.45 -9.34
C LEU A 179 -18.07 -2.73 -9.81
N VAL A 180 -17.20 -1.71 -9.83
CA VAL A 180 -15.91 -1.80 -10.52
C VAL A 180 -14.78 -2.38 -9.68
N MET A 181 -14.83 -2.30 -8.34
CA MET A 181 -13.71 -2.64 -7.47
C MET A 181 -13.23 -4.08 -7.60
N GLU A 182 -14.16 -5.05 -7.74
CA GLU A 182 -13.78 -6.45 -7.89
C GLU A 182 -13.15 -6.73 -9.27
N ALA A 183 -13.60 -6.04 -10.32
CA ALA A 183 -12.97 -6.12 -11.64
C ALA A 183 -11.55 -5.55 -11.62
N PHE A 184 -11.32 -4.40 -10.96
CA PHE A 184 -10.00 -3.82 -10.78
C PHE A 184 -9.06 -4.74 -9.99
N ARG A 185 -9.51 -5.29 -8.86
CA ARG A 185 -8.73 -6.25 -8.07
C ARG A 185 -8.36 -7.49 -8.87
N TYR A 186 -9.33 -8.06 -9.57
CA TYR A 186 -9.08 -9.25 -10.38
C TYR A 186 -8.06 -8.98 -11.49
N ALA A 187 -8.20 -7.89 -12.21
CA ALA A 187 -7.30 -7.51 -13.28
C ALA A 187 -5.87 -7.26 -12.76
N MET A 188 -5.72 -6.45 -11.71
CA MET A 188 -4.41 -6.19 -11.10
C MET A 188 -3.80 -7.47 -10.53
N PHE A 189 -4.61 -8.34 -9.93
CA PHE A 189 -4.14 -9.61 -9.41
C PHE A 189 -3.63 -10.54 -10.52
N CYS A 190 -4.33 -10.66 -11.63
CA CYS A 190 -3.88 -11.41 -12.82
C CYS A 190 -2.50 -10.93 -13.30
N LEU A 191 -2.32 -9.60 -13.41
CA LEU A 191 -1.06 -9.01 -13.84
C LEU A 191 0.08 -9.34 -12.87
N LEU A 192 -0.16 -9.18 -11.57
CA LEU A 192 0.87 -9.41 -10.57
C LEU A 192 1.20 -10.89 -10.36
N VAL A 193 0.23 -11.78 -10.49
CA VAL A 193 0.47 -13.24 -10.51
C VAL A 193 1.40 -13.60 -11.66
N LEU A 194 1.14 -13.04 -12.84
CA LEU A 194 1.97 -13.25 -14.01
C LEU A 194 3.39 -12.68 -13.81
N MET A 195 3.53 -11.48 -13.28
CA MET A 195 4.83 -10.90 -12.94
C MET A 195 5.57 -11.69 -11.85
N CYS A 196 4.84 -12.24 -10.87
CA CYS A 196 5.41 -12.99 -9.76
C CYS A 196 5.90 -14.38 -10.19
N PHE A 197 5.04 -15.15 -10.87
CA PHE A 197 5.29 -16.54 -11.20
C PHE A 197 5.64 -16.78 -12.67
N GLY A 198 5.51 -15.78 -13.54
CA GLY A 198 5.84 -15.86 -14.96
C GLY A 198 4.91 -16.78 -15.76
N GLU A 199 3.71 -17.04 -15.24
CA GLU A 199 2.75 -17.94 -15.86
C GLU A 199 1.33 -17.34 -15.77
N ARG A 200 0.59 -17.48 -16.87
CA ARG A 200 -0.82 -17.11 -16.92
C ARG A 200 -1.65 -18.26 -16.39
N LEU A 201 -2.20 -18.08 -15.20
CA LEU A 201 -3.07 -19.06 -14.56
C LEU A 201 -4.50 -18.99 -15.16
N ASP A 202 -5.21 -20.10 -15.08
CA ASP A 202 -6.64 -20.13 -15.35
C ASP A 202 -7.46 -19.37 -14.29
N GLU A 203 -8.71 -19.09 -14.59
CA GLU A 203 -9.56 -18.28 -13.71
C GLU A 203 -9.78 -18.93 -12.34
N ALA A 204 -9.89 -20.25 -12.26
CA ALA A 204 -10.09 -20.96 -11.00
C ALA A 204 -8.85 -20.85 -10.10
N ALA A 205 -7.65 -21.03 -10.66
CA ALA A 205 -6.39 -20.87 -9.94
C ALA A 205 -6.18 -19.41 -9.49
N VAL A 206 -6.43 -18.42 -10.37
CA VAL A 206 -6.37 -16.99 -10.01
C VAL A 206 -7.29 -16.69 -8.83
N ARG A 207 -8.54 -17.16 -8.89
CA ARG A 207 -9.51 -16.96 -7.79
C ARG A 207 -9.08 -17.65 -6.49
N ALA A 208 -8.55 -18.87 -6.56
CA ALA A 208 -8.08 -19.60 -5.39
C ALA A 208 -6.90 -18.90 -4.69
N VAL A 209 -5.90 -18.49 -5.47
CA VAL A 209 -4.73 -17.75 -4.98
C VAL A 209 -5.16 -16.37 -4.45
N GLY A 210 -6.04 -15.67 -5.18
CA GLY A 210 -6.56 -14.36 -4.78
C GLY A 210 -7.35 -14.41 -3.47
N ALA A 211 -8.20 -15.43 -3.29
CA ALA A 211 -8.96 -15.64 -2.05
C ALA A 211 -8.03 -15.89 -0.86
N ALA A 212 -7.01 -16.75 -1.02
CA ALA A 212 -6.03 -17.02 0.04
C ALA A 212 -5.24 -15.76 0.43
N GLN A 213 -4.87 -14.92 -0.55
CA GLN A 213 -4.20 -13.63 -0.31
C GLN A 213 -5.13 -12.64 0.40
N ARG A 214 -6.38 -12.54 -0.01
CA ARG A 214 -7.36 -11.64 0.61
C ARG A 214 -7.67 -12.05 2.04
N ASP A 215 -7.87 -13.35 2.30
CA ASP A 215 -8.10 -13.88 3.64
C ASP A 215 -6.93 -13.55 4.58
N TRP A 216 -5.69 -13.74 4.11
CA TRP A 216 -4.50 -13.38 4.87
C TRP A 216 -4.42 -11.87 5.14
N LEU A 217 -4.65 -11.05 4.13
CA LEU A 217 -4.60 -9.59 4.24
C LEU A 217 -5.59 -9.06 5.26
N LEU A 218 -6.86 -9.51 5.18
CA LEU A 218 -7.92 -9.11 6.12
C LEU A 218 -7.65 -9.64 7.52
N TYR A 219 -7.08 -10.83 7.64
CA TYR A 219 -6.65 -11.38 8.92
C TYR A 219 -5.58 -10.50 9.56
N VAL A 220 -4.53 -10.14 8.82
CA VAL A 220 -3.45 -9.27 9.32
C VAL A 220 -4.01 -7.91 9.72
N ALA A 221 -4.81 -7.28 8.87
CA ALA A 221 -5.37 -5.97 9.12
C ALA A 221 -6.27 -5.90 10.37
N ARG A 222 -7.06 -6.96 10.63
CA ARG A 222 -8.12 -6.93 11.65
C ARG A 222 -7.81 -7.71 12.92
N LYS A 223 -6.92 -8.70 12.88
CA LYS A 223 -6.79 -9.71 13.96
C LYS A 223 -5.41 -9.73 14.63
N THR A 224 -4.37 -9.17 14.01
CA THR A 224 -3.01 -9.29 14.54
C THR A 224 -2.60 -8.17 15.50
N SER A 225 -3.33 -7.06 15.54
CA SER A 225 -3.02 -5.90 16.41
C SER A 225 -2.83 -6.25 17.88
N VAL A 226 -3.57 -7.25 18.38
CA VAL A 226 -3.45 -7.71 19.78
C VAL A 226 -2.05 -8.26 20.10
N PHE A 227 -1.34 -8.81 19.12
CA PHE A 227 0.01 -9.33 19.29
C PHE A 227 1.07 -8.22 19.36
N ALA A 228 0.72 -6.98 19.07
CA ALA A 228 1.58 -5.82 19.26
C ALA A 228 1.80 -5.51 20.76
N PHE A 229 0.86 -5.95 21.61
CA PHE A 229 0.90 -5.76 23.04
C PHE A 229 1.40 -7.05 23.70
N TRP A 230 2.54 -7.00 24.39
CA TRP A 230 3.11 -8.16 25.12
C TRP A 230 2.98 -9.49 24.37
N PRO A 231 3.69 -9.71 23.27
CA PRO A 231 3.57 -10.93 22.46
C PRO A 231 3.74 -12.23 23.26
N ALA A 232 4.59 -12.19 24.30
CA ALA A 232 4.81 -13.33 25.19
C ALA A 232 3.53 -13.81 25.90
N VAL A 233 2.62 -12.90 26.22
CA VAL A 233 1.34 -13.19 26.91
C VAL A 233 0.22 -13.39 25.90
N THR A 234 0.09 -12.47 24.93
CA THR A 234 -1.03 -12.44 24.01
C THR A 234 -1.07 -13.66 23.07
N LYS A 235 0.10 -14.24 22.72
CA LYS A 235 0.14 -15.51 21.97
C LYS A 235 -0.55 -16.68 22.69
N HIS A 236 -0.57 -16.66 24.02
CA HIS A 236 -1.23 -17.68 24.84
C HIS A 236 -2.72 -17.36 25.03
N LEU A 237 -3.06 -16.10 25.27
CA LEU A 237 -4.46 -15.65 25.43
C LEU A 237 -5.26 -15.77 24.13
N PHE A 238 -4.65 -15.48 22.98
CA PHE A 238 -5.30 -15.48 21.68
C PHE A 238 -4.86 -16.65 20.78
N ARG A 239 -4.71 -17.85 21.37
CA ARG A 239 -4.28 -19.08 20.65
C ARG A 239 -5.12 -19.38 19.41
N GLY A 240 -6.45 -19.11 19.46
CA GLY A 240 -7.34 -19.30 18.31
C GLY A 240 -6.97 -18.42 17.13
N ARG A 241 -6.65 -17.15 17.38
CA ARG A 241 -6.17 -16.23 16.33
C ARG A 241 -4.83 -16.72 15.76
N LEU A 242 -3.89 -17.10 16.61
CA LEU A 242 -2.59 -17.61 16.16
C LEU A 242 -2.75 -18.86 15.27
N LYS A 243 -3.58 -19.83 15.69
CA LYS A 243 -3.89 -21.03 14.88
C LYS A 243 -4.50 -20.67 13.52
N MET A 244 -5.44 -19.72 13.49
CA MET A 244 -6.03 -19.23 12.24
C MET A 244 -4.98 -18.62 11.31
N GLY A 245 -4.09 -17.76 11.81
CA GLY A 245 -3.03 -17.17 11.00
C GLY A 245 -2.06 -18.21 10.42
N LEU A 246 -1.69 -19.22 11.23
CA LEU A 246 -0.87 -20.34 10.75
C LEU A 246 -1.58 -21.18 9.69
N ALA A 247 -2.90 -21.40 9.83
CA ALA A 247 -3.68 -22.11 8.81
C ALA A 247 -3.76 -21.34 7.49
N LEU A 248 -3.93 -20.01 7.54
CA LEU A 248 -3.92 -19.17 6.35
C LEU A 248 -2.54 -19.19 5.65
N ARG A 249 -1.44 -19.15 6.41
CA ARG A 249 -0.08 -19.31 5.85
C ARG A 249 0.13 -20.67 5.20
N ARG A 250 -0.36 -21.74 5.83
CA ARG A 250 -0.30 -23.09 5.24
C ARG A 250 -1.04 -23.12 3.90
N ARG A 251 -2.27 -22.58 3.84
CA ARG A 251 -3.03 -22.49 2.59
C ARG A 251 -2.29 -21.71 1.49
N GLN A 252 -1.65 -20.60 1.84
CA GLN A 252 -0.80 -19.85 0.88
C GLN A 252 0.35 -20.73 0.37
N ARG A 253 1.05 -21.42 1.27
CA ARG A 253 2.14 -22.34 0.90
C ARG A 253 1.65 -23.44 -0.06
N GLU A 254 0.53 -24.08 0.23
CA GLU A 254 -0.06 -25.12 -0.60
C GLU A 254 -0.36 -24.63 -2.03
N LEU A 255 -0.78 -23.38 -2.19
CA LEU A 255 -1.08 -22.78 -3.49
C LEU A 255 0.16 -22.26 -4.23
N PHE A 256 1.15 -21.74 -3.51
CA PHE A 256 2.32 -21.08 -4.13
C PHE A 256 3.44 -22.06 -4.46
N MET A 257 3.64 -23.10 -3.65
CA MET A 257 4.74 -24.03 -3.85
C MET A 257 4.73 -24.70 -5.23
N PRO A 258 3.58 -25.18 -5.76
CA PRO A 258 3.54 -25.74 -7.10
C PRO A 258 4.02 -24.74 -8.18
N LEU A 259 3.67 -23.44 -8.05
CA LEU A 259 4.09 -22.39 -8.98
C LEU A 259 5.58 -22.08 -8.85
N ILE A 260 6.10 -22.04 -7.63
CA ILE A 260 7.52 -21.83 -7.34
C ILE A 260 8.34 -23.02 -7.89
N ASP A 261 7.88 -24.24 -7.66
CA ASP A 261 8.57 -25.45 -8.10
C ASP A 261 8.58 -25.59 -9.63
N ALA A 262 7.50 -25.23 -10.31
CA ALA A 262 7.45 -25.17 -11.77
C ALA A 262 8.52 -24.21 -12.33
N ARG A 263 8.70 -23.02 -11.72
CA ARG A 263 9.77 -22.08 -12.11
C ARG A 263 11.16 -22.63 -11.79
N ARG A 264 11.34 -23.29 -10.66
CA ARG A 264 12.59 -23.92 -10.24
C ARG A 264 13.02 -24.99 -11.25
N GLU A 265 12.12 -25.85 -11.68
CA GLU A 265 12.38 -26.89 -12.68
C GLU A 265 12.69 -26.29 -14.06
N ARG A 266 11.92 -25.30 -14.50
CA ARG A 266 12.21 -24.58 -15.75
C ARG A 266 13.62 -23.98 -15.76
N LYS A 267 14.02 -23.33 -14.69
CA LYS A 267 15.35 -22.74 -14.55
C LYS A 267 16.46 -23.79 -14.61
N LYS A 268 16.25 -24.94 -13.99
CA LYS A 268 17.19 -26.09 -14.08
C LYS A 268 17.33 -26.60 -15.53
N GLN A 269 16.23 -26.68 -16.28
CA GLN A 269 16.23 -27.12 -17.67
C GLN A 269 17.01 -26.15 -18.56
N ILE A 270 16.81 -24.84 -18.40
CA ILE A 270 17.57 -23.80 -19.12
C ILE A 270 19.08 -23.94 -18.83
N ASN A 271 19.47 -24.09 -17.57
CA ASN A 271 20.85 -24.16 -17.14
C ASN A 271 21.56 -25.46 -17.58
N ARG A 272 20.83 -26.55 -17.86
CA ARG A 272 21.40 -27.83 -18.36
C ARG A 272 21.76 -27.82 -19.85
N GLY A 273 21.58 -26.67 -20.52
CA GLY A 273 21.97 -26.57 -21.95
C GLY A 273 21.12 -27.44 -22.88
N ALA A 274 20.00 -27.94 -22.42
CA ALA A 274 19.00 -28.52 -23.28
C ALA A 274 18.57 -27.43 -24.25
N GLY A 275 19.15 -27.38 -25.44
CA GLY A 275 18.80 -26.47 -26.55
C GLY A 275 17.40 -26.69 -27.09
N VAL A 276 16.52 -27.18 -26.27
CA VAL A 276 15.07 -27.16 -26.43
C VAL A 276 14.68 -25.73 -26.16
N VAL A 277 14.55 -24.93 -27.21
CA VAL A 277 13.57 -23.85 -27.22
C VAL A 277 12.26 -24.56 -26.88
N LEU A 278 11.96 -24.65 -25.57
CA LEU A 278 10.65 -25.09 -25.12
C LEU A 278 9.69 -24.12 -25.82
N PRO A 279 8.75 -24.60 -26.65
CA PRO A 279 7.80 -23.74 -27.29
C PRO A 279 7.19 -22.94 -26.13
N MET A 280 7.47 -21.63 -26.11
CA MET A 280 6.84 -20.74 -25.13
C MET A 280 5.35 -20.86 -25.43
N ALA A 281 4.62 -21.54 -24.54
CA ALA A 281 3.18 -21.41 -24.56
C ALA A 281 2.89 -19.91 -24.49
N GLU A 282 1.94 -19.41 -25.25
CA GLU A 282 1.49 -17.99 -25.23
C GLU A 282 1.21 -17.48 -23.81
N THR A 283 1.17 -18.38 -22.85
CA THR A 283 0.84 -18.20 -21.44
C THR A 283 2.06 -18.02 -20.53
N THR A 284 3.31 -18.21 -21.02
CA THR A 284 4.51 -18.24 -20.15
C THR A 284 5.47 -17.11 -20.50
N PHE A 285 5.96 -16.40 -19.48
CA PHE A 285 6.95 -15.33 -19.61
C PHE A 285 8.35 -15.81 -19.25
N GLU A 286 9.36 -15.31 -19.95
CA GLU A 286 10.77 -15.70 -19.70
C GLU A 286 11.26 -15.29 -18.32
N HIS A 287 10.77 -14.17 -17.80
CA HIS A 287 11.21 -13.56 -16.56
C HIS A 287 10.06 -13.52 -15.54
N SER A 288 10.39 -13.73 -14.25
CA SER A 288 9.46 -13.60 -13.15
C SER A 288 10.19 -13.20 -11.86
N TYR A 289 9.44 -12.69 -10.88
CA TYR A 289 10.01 -12.39 -9.56
C TYR A 289 10.59 -13.65 -8.90
N VAL A 290 9.92 -14.79 -9.00
CA VAL A 290 10.42 -16.07 -8.45
C VAL A 290 11.78 -16.42 -9.02
N ASP A 291 12.04 -16.21 -10.32
CA ASP A 291 13.35 -16.49 -10.91
C ASP A 291 14.48 -15.72 -10.21
N THR A 292 14.22 -14.46 -9.85
CA THR A 292 15.20 -13.62 -9.16
C THR A 292 15.42 -14.06 -7.71
N LEU A 293 14.37 -14.56 -7.04
CA LEU A 293 14.45 -15.07 -5.67
C LEU A 293 15.27 -16.36 -5.58
N LEU A 294 15.20 -17.22 -6.61
CA LEU A 294 15.95 -18.47 -6.67
C LEU A 294 17.48 -18.24 -6.70
N ASP A 295 17.94 -17.07 -7.11
CA ASP A 295 19.37 -16.71 -7.18
C ASP A 295 19.90 -16.05 -5.91
N ILE A 296 19.01 -15.65 -5.00
CA ILE A 296 19.43 -14.95 -3.78
C ILE A 296 20.22 -15.87 -2.87
N LYS A 297 21.36 -15.36 -2.43
CA LYS A 297 22.19 -15.93 -1.37
C LYS A 297 22.26 -14.92 -0.23
N LEU A 298 22.08 -15.39 1.00
CA LEU A 298 22.13 -14.57 2.21
C LEU A 298 23.55 -14.61 2.80
N PRO A 299 24.40 -13.57 2.57
CA PRO A 299 25.80 -13.60 2.98
C PRO A 299 25.97 -13.71 4.49
N GLU A 300 25.11 -13.03 5.26
CA GLU A 300 25.17 -13.04 6.73
C GLU A 300 24.78 -14.39 7.36
N GLU A 301 24.18 -15.29 6.57
CA GLU A 301 23.76 -16.61 6.99
C GLU A 301 24.54 -17.72 6.23
N GLY A 302 25.84 -17.49 6.04
CA GLY A 302 26.73 -18.45 5.40
C GLY A 302 26.49 -18.65 3.90
N GLY A 303 25.84 -17.71 3.22
CA GLY A 303 25.56 -17.80 1.79
C GLY A 303 24.44 -18.78 1.43
N ARG A 304 23.59 -19.15 2.38
CA ARG A 304 22.43 -20.01 2.09
C ARG A 304 21.45 -19.37 1.14
N ALA A 305 20.74 -20.19 0.38
CA ALA A 305 19.59 -19.76 -0.40
C ALA A 305 18.38 -19.42 0.51
N LEU A 306 17.40 -18.73 -0.06
CA LEU A 306 16.09 -18.56 0.59
C LEU A 306 15.41 -19.92 0.78
N THR A 307 14.75 -20.08 1.93
CA THR A 307 13.88 -21.24 2.18
C THR A 307 12.57 -21.12 1.41
N ASP A 308 11.85 -22.22 1.24
CA ASP A 308 10.53 -22.21 0.60
C ASP A 308 9.55 -21.27 1.31
N ASP A 309 9.55 -21.25 2.64
CA ASP A 309 8.68 -20.36 3.42
C ASP A 309 9.03 -18.89 3.23
N GLU A 310 10.33 -18.55 3.14
CA GLU A 310 10.78 -17.19 2.82
C GLU A 310 10.33 -16.79 1.41
N MET A 311 10.42 -17.67 0.43
CA MET A 311 9.96 -17.41 -0.93
C MET A 311 8.45 -17.22 -0.99
N VAL A 312 7.67 -18.07 -0.31
CA VAL A 312 6.20 -17.92 -0.22
C VAL A 312 5.82 -16.57 0.41
N ILE A 313 6.53 -16.15 1.46
CA ILE A 313 6.27 -14.86 2.13
C ILE A 313 6.60 -13.69 1.20
N LEU A 314 7.72 -13.73 0.49
CA LEU A 314 8.12 -12.67 -0.45
C LEU A 314 7.16 -12.58 -1.64
N CYS A 315 6.73 -13.71 -2.21
CA CYS A 315 5.70 -13.74 -3.25
C CYS A 315 4.36 -13.18 -2.73
N SER A 316 3.94 -13.58 -1.52
CA SER A 316 2.73 -13.05 -0.88
C SER A 316 2.81 -11.53 -0.67
N GLU A 317 3.95 -11.02 -0.23
CA GLU A 317 4.19 -9.59 -0.05
C GLU A 317 4.11 -8.83 -1.38
N PHE A 318 4.72 -9.34 -2.44
CA PHE A 318 4.68 -8.78 -3.79
C PHE A 318 3.24 -8.66 -4.31
N LEU A 319 2.47 -9.73 -4.23
CA LEU A 319 1.08 -9.78 -4.70
C LEU A 319 0.17 -8.82 -3.92
N ILE A 320 0.28 -8.79 -2.58
CA ILE A 320 -0.54 -7.91 -1.73
C ILE A 320 -0.20 -6.44 -2.01
N ALA A 321 1.10 -6.12 -2.06
CA ALA A 321 1.54 -4.73 -2.17
C ALA A 321 1.04 -4.05 -3.45
N GLY A 322 1.00 -4.77 -4.57
CA GLY A 322 0.63 -4.18 -5.85
C GLY A 322 -0.85 -4.32 -6.21
N THR A 323 -1.59 -5.30 -5.66
CA THR A 323 -3.00 -5.52 -6.03
C THR A 323 -3.91 -4.48 -5.40
N ASP A 324 -4.03 -4.49 -4.07
CA ASP A 324 -5.03 -3.67 -3.38
C ASP A 324 -4.74 -2.17 -3.48
N THR A 325 -3.47 -1.76 -3.46
CA THR A 325 -3.09 -0.34 -3.56
C THR A 325 -3.43 0.24 -4.93
N THR A 326 -3.07 -0.45 -6.02
CA THR A 326 -3.34 0.00 -7.38
C THR A 326 -4.84 -0.02 -7.69
N SER A 327 -5.56 -1.08 -7.28
CA SER A 327 -7.00 -1.16 -7.46
C SER A 327 -7.75 -0.07 -6.70
N THR A 328 -7.30 0.28 -5.49
CA THR A 328 -7.84 1.37 -4.69
C THR A 328 -7.58 2.72 -5.37
N GLY A 329 -6.36 2.95 -5.86
CA GLY A 329 -6.01 4.17 -6.59
C GLY A 329 -6.87 4.32 -7.86
N LEU A 330 -7.02 3.25 -8.65
CA LEU A 330 -7.89 3.24 -9.82
C LEU A 330 -9.34 3.59 -9.44
N GLN A 331 -9.88 2.96 -8.39
CA GLN A 331 -11.26 3.23 -7.97
C GLN A 331 -11.48 4.70 -7.62
N TRP A 332 -10.56 5.30 -6.85
CA TRP A 332 -10.66 6.70 -6.45
C TRP A 332 -10.53 7.67 -7.64
N ILE A 333 -9.55 7.43 -8.53
CA ILE A 333 -9.36 8.26 -9.73
C ILE A 333 -10.60 8.17 -10.63
N MET A 334 -11.14 6.97 -10.85
CA MET A 334 -12.33 6.81 -11.67
C MET A 334 -13.58 7.42 -11.02
N ALA A 335 -13.71 7.36 -9.69
CA ALA A 335 -14.78 8.04 -8.96
C ALA A 335 -14.74 9.56 -9.16
N GLU A 336 -13.54 10.15 -9.14
CA GLU A 336 -13.36 11.58 -9.43
C GLU A 336 -13.72 11.92 -10.88
N LEU A 337 -13.33 11.09 -11.84
CA LEU A 337 -13.67 11.30 -13.25
C LEU A 337 -15.18 11.17 -13.52
N VAL A 338 -15.87 10.27 -12.80
CA VAL A 338 -17.34 10.15 -12.85
C VAL A 338 -17.99 11.42 -12.32
N LYS A 339 -17.50 11.95 -11.22
CA LYS A 339 -18.06 13.16 -10.59
C LYS A 339 -17.73 14.45 -11.34
N ASN A 340 -16.69 14.43 -12.17
CA ASN A 340 -16.21 15.58 -12.92
C ASN A 340 -16.20 15.29 -14.44
N PRO A 341 -17.37 15.26 -15.13
CA PRO A 341 -17.45 14.90 -16.55
C PRO A 341 -16.62 15.80 -17.48
N ALA A 342 -16.44 17.08 -17.11
CA ALA A 342 -15.62 18.02 -17.88
C ALA A 342 -14.13 17.62 -17.86
N ILE A 343 -13.63 17.14 -16.72
CA ILE A 343 -12.26 16.64 -16.57
C ILE A 343 -12.09 15.35 -17.38
N GLN A 344 -13.07 14.45 -17.27
CA GLN A 344 -13.08 13.20 -18.05
C GLN A 344 -13.05 13.47 -19.55
N GLU A 345 -13.87 14.40 -20.03
CA GLU A 345 -13.92 14.75 -21.45
C GLU A 345 -12.63 15.42 -21.93
N LYS A 346 -12.00 16.28 -21.10
CA LYS A 346 -10.71 16.88 -21.42
C LYS A 346 -9.62 15.82 -21.53
N LEU A 347 -9.61 14.84 -20.63
CA LEU A 347 -8.69 13.70 -20.68
C LEU A 347 -8.94 12.85 -21.94
N TYR A 348 -10.19 12.58 -22.29
CA TYR A 348 -10.54 11.84 -23.50
C TYR A 348 -10.03 12.52 -24.76
N LYS A 349 -10.13 13.85 -24.85
CA LYS A 349 -9.61 14.65 -25.99
C LYS A 349 -8.07 14.57 -26.06
N GLU A 350 -7.36 14.65 -24.93
CA GLU A 350 -5.89 14.47 -24.92
C GLU A 350 -5.50 13.09 -25.45
N ILE A 351 -6.19 12.04 -24.98
CA ILE A 351 -5.95 10.66 -25.43
C ILE A 351 -6.16 10.56 -26.94
N GLY A 352 -7.28 11.05 -27.46
CA GLY A 352 -7.59 11.03 -28.90
C GLY A 352 -6.57 11.79 -29.74
N ALA A 353 -6.16 12.96 -29.29
CA ALA A 353 -5.13 13.77 -29.96
C ALA A 353 -3.75 13.08 -30.01
N THR A 354 -3.42 12.31 -28.97
CA THR A 354 -2.11 11.63 -28.88
C THR A 354 -2.08 10.33 -29.66
N THR A 355 -3.19 9.55 -29.67
CA THR A 355 -3.23 8.23 -30.28
C THR A 355 -3.73 8.21 -31.73
N GLY A 356 -4.21 9.34 -32.26
CA GLY A 356 -4.66 9.45 -33.65
C GLY A 356 -5.97 8.71 -34.00
N GLY A 357 -6.78 8.34 -33.02
CA GLY A 357 -8.12 7.77 -33.22
C GLY A 357 -8.17 6.28 -33.56
N ASP A 358 -7.30 5.78 -34.42
CA ASP A 358 -7.36 4.41 -35.01
C ASP A 358 -6.69 3.32 -34.15
N GLN A 359 -5.90 3.66 -33.15
CA GLN A 359 -5.19 2.66 -32.32
C GLN A 359 -6.18 1.90 -31.42
N GLU A 360 -5.98 0.60 -31.26
CA GLU A 360 -6.81 -0.24 -30.37
C GLU A 360 -6.60 0.04 -28.87
N GLU A 361 -5.42 0.50 -28.49
CA GLU A 361 -5.07 0.81 -27.10
C GLU A 361 -4.10 1.98 -27.01
N VAL A 362 -4.11 2.63 -25.85
CA VAL A 362 -3.07 3.59 -25.47
C VAL A 362 -1.84 2.79 -25.07
N SER A 363 -0.73 2.99 -25.78
CA SER A 363 0.54 2.31 -25.47
C SER A 363 1.28 2.97 -24.31
N GLU A 364 2.27 2.25 -23.75
CA GLU A 364 3.15 2.83 -22.71
C GLU A 364 3.99 4.02 -23.24
N GLU A 365 4.30 4.02 -24.52
CA GLU A 365 5.05 5.12 -25.16
C GLU A 365 4.20 6.38 -25.33
N ASP A 366 2.89 6.23 -25.47
CA ASP A 366 1.98 7.36 -25.61
C ASP A 366 1.71 8.06 -24.27
N ILE A 367 1.72 7.33 -23.15
CA ILE A 367 1.46 7.86 -21.81
C ILE A 367 2.37 9.06 -21.49
N HIS A 368 3.65 8.97 -21.83
CA HIS A 368 4.62 10.05 -21.57
C HIS A 368 4.34 11.34 -22.36
N LYS A 369 3.46 11.28 -23.36
CA LYS A 369 3.04 12.44 -24.18
C LYS A 369 1.74 13.06 -23.68
N MET A 370 1.18 12.55 -22.57
CA MET A 370 -0.12 12.95 -22.02
C MET A 370 0.02 13.63 -20.66
N PRO A 371 0.44 14.90 -20.61
CA PRO A 371 0.63 15.61 -19.35
C PRO A 371 -0.65 15.75 -18.52
N TYR A 372 -1.82 15.83 -19.15
CA TYR A 372 -3.09 15.90 -18.41
C TYR A 372 -3.47 14.58 -17.76
N LEU A 373 -3.21 13.46 -18.42
CA LEU A 373 -3.34 12.12 -17.81
C LEU A 373 -2.49 11.99 -16.55
N ILE A 374 -1.22 12.37 -16.65
CA ILE A 374 -0.29 12.33 -15.50
C ILE A 374 -0.82 13.22 -14.37
N ALA A 375 -1.30 14.43 -14.70
CA ALA A 375 -1.89 15.36 -13.75
C ALA A 375 -3.14 14.79 -13.06
N VAL A 376 -4.03 14.11 -13.79
CA VAL A 376 -5.22 13.41 -13.25
C VAL A 376 -4.80 12.33 -12.25
N VAL A 377 -3.80 11.52 -12.57
CA VAL A 377 -3.32 10.45 -11.67
C VAL A 377 -2.67 11.03 -10.42
N LEU A 378 -1.85 12.07 -10.57
CA LEU A 378 -1.20 12.75 -9.44
C LEU A 378 -2.23 13.38 -8.49
N GLU A 379 -3.25 14.06 -9.03
CA GLU A 379 -4.30 14.67 -8.23
C GLU A 379 -5.15 13.61 -7.50
N GLY A 380 -5.43 12.48 -8.15
CA GLY A 380 -6.09 11.36 -7.51
C GLY A 380 -5.28 10.81 -6.34
N LEU A 381 -3.97 10.63 -6.51
CA LEU A 381 -3.06 10.16 -5.45
C LEU A 381 -2.85 11.19 -4.33
N ARG A 382 -2.86 12.49 -4.64
CA ARG A 382 -2.80 13.56 -3.66
C ARG A 382 -4.04 13.56 -2.76
N ARG A 383 -5.21 13.57 -3.37
CA ARG A 383 -6.49 13.68 -2.67
C ARG A 383 -6.90 12.39 -1.98
N HIS A 384 -6.66 11.25 -2.64
CA HIS A 384 -7.05 9.91 -2.19
C HIS A 384 -5.86 8.93 -2.17
N PRO A 385 -4.83 9.18 -1.34
CA PRO A 385 -3.74 8.24 -1.23
C PRO A 385 -4.28 6.88 -0.73
N PRO A 386 -3.90 5.75 -1.35
CA PRO A 386 -4.37 4.42 -0.94
C PRO A 386 -4.07 4.08 0.52
N ALA A 387 -3.07 4.72 1.12
CA ALA A 387 -2.72 4.59 2.52
C ALA A 387 -2.62 5.98 3.17
N HIS A 388 -3.38 6.21 4.27
CA HIS A 388 -3.31 7.47 5.01
C HIS A 388 -2.09 7.56 5.93
N PHE A 389 -1.41 6.43 6.16
CA PHE A 389 -0.16 6.35 6.91
C PHE A 389 0.87 5.54 6.12
N VAL A 390 2.13 5.93 6.21
CA VAL A 390 3.20 5.04 5.76
C VAL A 390 3.30 3.83 6.70
N VAL A 391 3.93 2.76 6.24
CA VAL A 391 4.29 1.64 7.12
C VAL A 391 5.15 2.18 8.27
N PRO A 392 4.82 1.91 9.55
CA PRO A 392 5.48 2.51 10.70
C PRO A 392 7.00 2.37 10.68
N HIS A 393 7.71 3.44 11.01
CA HIS A 393 9.15 3.48 11.18
C HIS A 393 9.53 3.28 12.65
N LYS A 394 10.78 2.88 12.90
CA LYS A 394 11.34 2.75 14.25
C LYS A 394 12.65 3.51 14.32
N ALA A 395 12.80 4.34 15.36
CA ALA A 395 14.02 5.05 15.64
C ALA A 395 15.12 4.07 16.10
N MET A 396 16.28 4.11 15.45
CA MET A 396 17.44 3.26 15.76
C MET A 396 18.34 3.86 16.86
N GLU A 397 18.23 5.16 17.05
CA GLU A 397 18.98 5.95 18.04
C GLU A 397 18.11 7.10 18.56
N ASP A 398 18.55 7.77 19.63
CA ASP A 398 17.94 9.01 20.06
C ASP A 398 18.23 10.10 19.04
N MET A 399 17.21 10.87 18.66
CA MET A 399 17.35 11.95 17.67
C MET A 399 16.50 13.14 18.04
N GLU A 400 16.94 14.31 17.66
CA GLU A 400 16.17 15.54 17.76
C GLU A 400 15.69 15.97 16.37
N ILE A 401 14.40 16.24 16.24
CA ILE A 401 13.78 16.75 15.03
C ILE A 401 12.79 17.83 15.43
N ASP A 402 12.97 19.03 14.88
CA ASP A 402 12.11 20.20 15.12
C ASP A 402 11.92 20.51 16.63
N GLY A 403 12.99 20.41 17.42
CA GLY A 403 12.99 20.64 18.87
C GLY A 403 12.35 19.52 19.71
N TYR A 404 11.96 18.40 19.08
CA TYR A 404 11.46 17.22 19.77
C TYR A 404 12.47 16.10 19.84
N LEU A 405 12.61 15.50 21.01
CA LEU A 405 13.34 14.26 21.19
C LEU A 405 12.49 13.07 20.71
N ILE A 406 12.99 12.32 19.76
CA ILE A 406 12.48 11.02 19.33
C ILE A 406 13.39 9.95 19.92
N PRO A 407 12.99 9.26 20.99
CA PRO A 407 13.85 8.29 21.65
C PRO A 407 14.08 7.03 20.80
N LYS A 408 15.23 6.41 20.97
CA LYS A 408 15.54 5.08 20.42
C LYS A 408 14.42 4.09 20.72
N GLY A 409 13.99 3.36 19.70
CA GLY A 409 12.91 2.38 19.80
C GLY A 409 11.50 2.95 19.67
N ALA A 410 11.34 4.28 19.65
CA ALA A 410 10.04 4.90 19.36
C ALA A 410 9.54 4.49 17.96
N THR A 411 8.24 4.27 17.85
CA THR A 411 7.57 4.08 16.57
C THR A 411 7.17 5.46 16.01
N VAL A 412 7.52 5.74 14.77
CA VAL A 412 7.18 7.00 14.10
C VAL A 412 6.29 6.72 12.91
N ASN A 413 5.13 7.38 12.87
CA ASN A 413 4.11 7.26 11.84
C ASN A 413 3.95 8.60 11.14
N PHE A 414 3.87 8.60 9.81
CA PHE A 414 3.68 9.80 9.01
C PHE A 414 2.31 9.76 8.36
N MET A 415 1.58 10.87 8.47
CA MET A 415 0.19 11.00 8.02
C MET A 415 0.15 11.53 6.59
N VAL A 416 0.08 10.62 5.64
CA VAL A 416 0.15 10.90 4.20
C VAL A 416 -1.00 11.79 3.72
N ALA A 417 -2.24 11.45 4.12
CA ALA A 417 -3.42 12.18 3.70
C ALA A 417 -3.42 13.64 4.20
N GLU A 418 -2.95 13.86 5.44
CA GLU A 418 -2.88 15.22 6.00
C GLU A 418 -1.92 16.11 5.21
N MET A 419 -0.78 15.57 4.75
CA MET A 419 0.19 16.34 3.95
C MET A 419 -0.34 16.63 2.54
N GLY A 420 -1.00 15.67 1.89
CA GLY A 420 -1.61 15.87 0.58
C GLY A 420 -2.83 16.78 0.59
N ARG A 421 -3.42 17.02 1.77
CA ARG A 421 -4.64 17.83 1.96
C ARG A 421 -4.39 19.09 2.79
N ASP A 422 -3.13 19.50 2.97
CA ASP A 422 -2.76 20.67 3.77
C ASP A 422 -3.10 21.98 3.03
N GLU A 423 -4.02 22.78 3.58
CA GLU A 423 -4.45 24.06 3.03
C GLU A 423 -3.33 25.11 2.95
N ARG A 424 -2.24 24.92 3.69
CA ARG A 424 -1.05 25.79 3.61
C ARG A 424 -0.23 25.55 2.35
N GLU A 425 -0.41 24.40 1.69
CA GLU A 425 0.36 23.95 0.53
C GLU A 425 -0.47 23.87 -0.74
N TRP A 426 -1.76 23.63 -0.62
CA TRP A 426 -2.65 23.35 -1.72
C TRP A 426 -3.87 24.27 -1.67
N GLU A 427 -4.10 25.02 -2.71
CA GLU A 427 -5.30 25.83 -2.81
C GLU A 427 -6.52 24.90 -2.94
N LYS A 428 -7.54 25.07 -2.08
CA LYS A 428 -8.74 24.24 -2.05
C LYS A 428 -8.42 22.73 -2.12
N PRO A 429 -7.70 22.16 -1.14
CA PRO A 429 -7.13 20.82 -1.21
C PRO A 429 -8.15 19.70 -1.39
N MET A 430 -9.43 19.96 -1.08
CA MET A 430 -10.51 18.97 -1.22
C MET A 430 -11.23 19.05 -2.57
N GLU A 431 -10.89 19.98 -3.45
CA GLU A 431 -11.35 19.98 -4.84
C GLU A 431 -10.41 19.12 -5.71
N PHE A 432 -10.98 18.43 -6.72
CA PHE A 432 -10.21 17.63 -7.68
C PHE A 432 -9.85 18.51 -8.87
N VAL A 433 -8.62 19.00 -8.92
CA VAL A 433 -8.13 19.96 -9.91
C VAL A 433 -6.81 19.46 -10.50
N PRO A 434 -6.83 18.65 -11.58
CA PRO A 434 -5.62 18.15 -12.22
C PRO A 434 -4.66 19.25 -12.70
N GLU A 435 -5.20 20.40 -13.06
CA GLU A 435 -4.46 21.56 -13.53
C GLU A 435 -3.37 22.02 -12.56
N ARG A 436 -3.45 21.65 -11.29
CA ARG A 436 -2.39 21.91 -10.29
C ARG A 436 -1.02 21.43 -10.72
N PHE A 437 -0.98 20.28 -11.40
CA PHE A 437 0.27 19.62 -11.82
C PHE A 437 0.73 20.02 -13.22
N LEU A 438 0.01 20.93 -13.86
CA LEU A 438 0.39 21.51 -15.14
C LEU A 438 1.22 22.80 -14.93
N PRO A 439 1.90 23.30 -15.98
CA PRO A 439 2.64 24.56 -15.90
C PRO A 439 1.78 25.71 -15.38
N GLY A 440 2.26 26.43 -14.36
CA GLY A 440 1.57 27.53 -13.69
C GLY A 440 0.65 27.10 -12.53
N GLY A 441 0.46 25.81 -12.31
CA GLY A 441 -0.32 25.31 -11.17
C GLY A 441 0.46 25.23 -9.85
N ASP A 442 -0.24 25.22 -8.73
CA ASP A 442 0.37 25.13 -7.38
C ASP A 442 1.11 23.80 -7.12
N GLY A 443 0.90 22.79 -7.93
CA GLY A 443 1.57 21.49 -7.90
C GLY A 443 2.62 21.29 -9.00
N GLU A 444 2.96 22.33 -9.77
CA GLU A 444 3.95 22.21 -10.84
C GLU A 444 5.30 21.70 -10.29
N GLY A 445 5.87 20.70 -10.96
CA GLY A 445 7.17 20.13 -10.61
C GLY A 445 7.25 19.41 -9.27
N VAL A 446 6.11 19.02 -8.68
CA VAL A 446 6.08 18.24 -7.42
C VAL A 446 6.88 16.95 -7.56
N ASP A 447 7.85 16.77 -6.68
CA ASP A 447 8.62 15.54 -6.55
C ASP A 447 7.85 14.53 -5.70
N VAL A 448 7.19 13.57 -6.35
CA VAL A 448 6.43 12.48 -5.68
C VAL A 448 7.34 11.59 -4.82
N ALA A 449 8.65 11.55 -5.11
CA ALA A 449 9.64 10.83 -4.31
C ALA A 449 10.08 11.63 -3.07
N GLY A 450 9.76 12.92 -3.02
CA GLY A 450 10.01 13.80 -1.88
C GLY A 450 11.48 13.99 -1.53
N SER A 451 12.39 13.86 -2.50
CA SER A 451 13.84 13.95 -2.27
C SER A 451 14.29 15.35 -1.94
N ARG A 452 13.69 16.37 -2.56
CA ARG A 452 13.98 17.79 -2.33
C ARG A 452 13.10 18.40 -1.25
N GLU A 453 11.81 18.14 -1.34
CA GLU A 453 10.79 18.56 -0.38
C GLU A 453 9.61 17.59 -0.43
N ILE A 454 8.82 17.55 0.65
CA ILE A 454 7.59 16.80 0.71
C ILE A 454 6.42 17.79 0.59
N ARG A 455 5.65 17.71 -0.50
CA ARG A 455 4.36 18.39 -0.63
C ARG A 455 3.22 17.38 -0.55
N MET A 456 3.41 16.19 -1.13
CA MET A 456 2.62 14.99 -0.93
C MET A 456 3.55 13.78 -0.89
N MET A 457 3.12 12.65 -0.28
CA MET A 457 3.96 11.46 -0.19
C MET A 457 3.16 10.15 -0.29
N PRO A 458 2.37 9.95 -1.36
CA PRO A 458 1.51 8.77 -1.50
C PRO A 458 2.29 7.45 -1.55
N PHE A 459 3.58 7.51 -1.88
CA PHE A 459 4.51 6.37 -1.93
C PHE A 459 5.47 6.31 -0.75
N GLY A 460 5.29 7.17 0.27
CA GLY A 460 6.32 7.40 1.28
C GLY A 460 7.55 8.07 0.69
N VAL A 461 8.58 8.29 1.53
CA VAL A 461 9.78 9.03 1.15
C VAL A 461 11.02 8.38 1.79
N GLY A 462 12.20 8.65 1.23
CA GLY A 462 13.49 8.28 1.78
C GLY A 462 13.82 6.79 1.60
N ARG A 463 14.59 6.20 2.52
CA ARG A 463 15.16 4.85 2.38
C ARG A 463 14.12 3.74 2.25
N ARG A 464 12.90 3.99 2.73
CA ARG A 464 11.77 3.04 2.70
C ARG A 464 10.66 3.46 1.72
N ILE A 465 10.96 4.35 0.79
CA ILE A 465 10.03 4.71 -0.29
C ILE A 465 9.50 3.45 -1.00
N CYS A 466 8.30 3.50 -1.53
CA CYS A 466 7.69 2.38 -2.24
C CYS A 466 8.62 1.81 -3.32
N ALA A 467 8.80 0.49 -3.32
CA ALA A 467 9.60 -0.17 -4.35
C ALA A 467 8.93 -0.10 -5.72
N GLY A 468 7.60 -0.16 -5.71
CA GLY A 468 6.76 -0.18 -6.90
C GLY A 468 6.29 1.18 -7.39
N LEU A 469 6.89 2.31 -6.96
CA LEU A 469 6.45 3.64 -7.38
C LEU A 469 6.32 3.74 -8.91
N GLY A 470 7.38 3.43 -9.66
CA GLY A 470 7.35 3.53 -11.13
C GLY A 470 6.33 2.60 -11.78
N VAL A 471 6.18 1.39 -11.26
CA VAL A 471 5.20 0.42 -11.75
C VAL A 471 3.77 0.85 -11.41
N ALA A 472 3.55 1.39 -10.22
CA ALA A 472 2.23 1.88 -9.81
C ALA A 472 1.78 3.08 -10.66
N MET A 473 2.67 4.05 -10.92
CA MET A 473 2.38 5.17 -11.81
C MET A 473 2.03 4.67 -13.21
N LEU A 474 2.88 3.82 -13.79
CA LEU A 474 2.63 3.23 -15.10
C LEU A 474 1.27 2.50 -15.17
N HIS A 475 0.94 1.69 -14.15
CA HIS A 475 -0.33 0.95 -14.15
C HIS A 475 -1.53 1.89 -14.00
N LEU A 476 -1.46 2.88 -13.12
CA LEU A 476 -2.54 3.86 -12.94
C LEU A 476 -2.77 4.64 -14.25
N GLU A 477 -1.72 5.19 -14.83
CA GLU A 477 -1.77 5.95 -16.07
C GLU A 477 -2.30 5.10 -17.23
N TYR A 478 -1.74 3.89 -17.42
CA TYR A 478 -2.12 2.98 -18.49
C TYR A 478 -3.59 2.56 -18.40
N PHE A 479 -4.03 2.14 -17.21
CA PHE A 479 -5.42 1.67 -17.06
C PHE A 479 -6.42 2.82 -17.07
N VAL A 480 -6.15 3.97 -16.48
CA VAL A 480 -7.02 5.15 -16.55
C VAL A 480 -7.19 5.61 -18.00
N ALA A 481 -6.09 5.75 -18.75
CA ALA A 481 -6.16 6.15 -20.16
C ALA A 481 -7.02 5.20 -20.99
N ASN A 482 -6.76 3.89 -20.88
CA ASN A 482 -7.48 2.90 -21.66
C ASN A 482 -8.96 2.78 -21.25
N LEU A 483 -9.28 2.91 -19.96
CA LEU A 483 -10.66 2.89 -19.46
C LEU A 483 -11.47 4.10 -19.91
N VAL A 484 -10.87 5.30 -19.89
CA VAL A 484 -11.52 6.53 -20.38
C VAL A 484 -11.67 6.52 -21.90
N ARG A 485 -10.71 5.93 -22.62
CA ARG A 485 -10.81 5.75 -24.06
C ARG A 485 -11.95 4.81 -24.46
N GLU A 486 -12.11 3.70 -23.73
CA GLU A 486 -13.07 2.64 -24.07
C GLU A 486 -14.50 2.98 -23.66
N PHE A 487 -14.66 3.66 -22.52
CA PHE A 487 -15.97 3.96 -21.94
C PHE A 487 -16.08 5.42 -21.50
N GLU A 488 -17.29 5.98 -21.67
CA GLU A 488 -17.72 7.13 -20.91
C GLU A 488 -18.27 6.64 -19.57
N TRP A 489 -17.75 7.18 -18.48
CA TRP A 489 -18.05 6.81 -17.12
C TRP A 489 -19.08 7.78 -16.53
N GLN A 490 -20.24 7.29 -16.15
CA GLN A 490 -21.35 8.12 -15.69
C GLN A 490 -21.87 7.63 -14.34
N GLU A 491 -22.40 8.56 -13.54
CA GLU A 491 -23.14 8.20 -12.32
C GLU A 491 -24.39 7.39 -12.65
N VAL A 492 -24.76 6.49 -11.75
CA VAL A 492 -26.05 5.80 -11.79
C VAL A 492 -27.07 6.67 -11.08
N PRO A 493 -28.17 7.09 -11.72
CA PRO A 493 -29.21 7.86 -11.04
C PRO A 493 -29.74 7.15 -9.81
N GLY A 494 -29.74 7.83 -8.66
CA GLY A 494 -30.13 7.28 -7.36
C GLY A 494 -29.05 6.46 -6.65
N ASP A 495 -27.87 6.33 -7.25
CA ASP A 495 -26.70 5.66 -6.67
C ASP A 495 -25.42 6.51 -6.87
N GLU A 496 -25.52 7.78 -6.52
CA GLU A 496 -24.47 8.79 -6.71
C GLU A 496 -23.19 8.41 -5.97
N VAL A 497 -22.05 8.91 -6.49
CA VAL A 497 -20.73 8.71 -5.92
C VAL A 497 -20.63 9.33 -4.53
N ASP A 498 -20.26 8.50 -3.55
CA ASP A 498 -20.00 8.91 -2.17
C ASP A 498 -18.51 8.79 -1.87
N PHE A 499 -17.87 9.92 -1.54
CA PHE A 499 -16.46 10.00 -1.17
C PHE A 499 -16.16 9.65 0.28
N ALA A 500 -17.12 9.10 1.03
CA ALA A 500 -16.87 8.61 2.38
C ALA A 500 -15.81 7.50 2.38
N GLU A 501 -14.83 7.63 3.25
CA GLU A 501 -13.67 6.76 3.34
C GLU A 501 -13.89 5.65 4.38
N LYS A 502 -13.42 4.44 4.05
CA LYS A 502 -13.41 3.29 4.97
C LYS A 502 -12.00 2.73 5.07
N PRO A 503 -11.36 2.87 6.24
CA PRO A 503 -10.07 2.25 6.49
C PRO A 503 -10.18 0.72 6.52
N GLU A 504 -9.48 0.06 5.61
CA GLU A 504 -9.25 -1.39 5.61
C GLU A 504 -7.73 -1.65 5.64
N PHE A 505 -7.19 -2.44 4.71
CA PHE A 505 -5.74 -2.47 4.46
C PHE A 505 -5.30 -1.23 3.69
N THR A 506 -6.07 -0.85 2.69
CA THR A 506 -6.05 0.46 2.03
C THR A 506 -7.27 1.27 2.48
N VAL A 507 -7.30 2.55 2.18
CA VAL A 507 -8.47 3.39 2.42
C VAL A 507 -9.36 3.32 1.19
N VAL A 508 -10.40 2.51 1.29
CA VAL A 508 -11.37 2.28 0.21
C VAL A 508 -12.60 3.19 0.35
N MET A 509 -13.40 3.31 -0.68
CA MET A 509 -14.72 3.95 -0.59
C MET A 509 -15.61 3.16 0.38
N ALA A 510 -16.31 3.85 1.28
CA ALA A 510 -17.26 3.23 2.21
C ALA A 510 -18.43 2.59 1.45
N LYS A 511 -18.92 3.28 0.43
CA LYS A 511 -19.85 2.80 -0.60
C LYS A 511 -19.04 2.49 -1.86
N PRO A 512 -18.94 1.22 -2.29
CA PRO A 512 -18.18 0.87 -3.50
C PRO A 512 -18.68 1.61 -4.73
N LEU A 513 -17.78 2.03 -5.61
CA LEU A 513 -18.11 2.74 -6.84
C LEU A 513 -18.99 1.87 -7.77
N CYS A 514 -20.19 2.35 -8.03
CA CYS A 514 -21.14 1.80 -8.98
C CYS A 514 -21.33 2.81 -10.11
N VAL A 515 -21.18 2.38 -11.36
CA VAL A 515 -21.16 3.27 -12.53
C VAL A 515 -21.98 2.74 -13.69
N ARG A 516 -22.47 3.64 -14.53
CA ARG A 516 -22.96 3.33 -15.85
C ARG A 516 -21.83 3.53 -16.86
N LEU A 517 -21.51 2.49 -17.62
CA LEU A 517 -20.48 2.52 -18.65
C LEU A 517 -21.14 2.61 -20.02
N VAL A 518 -20.82 3.66 -20.77
CA VAL A 518 -21.30 3.86 -22.15
C VAL A 518 -20.09 3.63 -23.06
N PRO A 519 -20.12 2.61 -23.94
CA PRO A 519 -19.03 2.41 -24.89
C PRO A 519 -18.83 3.64 -25.76
N ARG A 520 -17.60 4.13 -25.87
CA ARG A 520 -17.27 5.22 -26.78
C ARG A 520 -17.14 4.67 -28.19
N SER A 521 -17.82 5.31 -29.15
CA SER A 521 -17.67 4.96 -30.58
C SER A 521 -16.25 5.29 -31.02
N ARG A 522 -15.61 4.36 -31.70
CA ARG A 522 -14.35 4.64 -32.40
C ARG A 522 -14.69 5.63 -33.54
N SER A 523 -14.28 6.88 -33.39
CA SER A 523 -14.43 7.90 -34.44
C SER A 523 -13.34 7.75 -35.47
#